data_a8a5a70c9a9c6f0ec96c1c76f743e677
#
_entry.id   a8a5a70c9a9c6f0ec96c1c76f743e677
#
_cell.length_a   1.000
_cell.length_b   1.000
_cell.length_c   1.000
_cell.angle_alpha   90.00
_cell.angle_beta   90.00
_cell.angle_gamma   90.00
#
_symmetry.space_group_name_H-M   'P 1'
#
loop_
_entity.id
_entity.type
_entity.pdbx_description
1 polymer ?
#
loop_
_entity_poly.entity_id
_entity_poly.type
_entity_poly.pdbx_seq_one_letter_code
_entity_poly.pdbx_strand_id
1 'polypeptide(L)'
;MGEEVSLSPSPVSKLYAALPVENGAIAFSIRAENSTRVVIERYLNRYNSPLAPYSELIVSEAASFGIDPKLLIAIAQQESNLGKNSPEGCFNAWGWGIHAKGTKCYENWEQAIKSVATGIAQNYCAKGYCEDPCVMMKKYTPRSNGSWCFGVKQFLREMEYGDF
;
A
#
# COMPACT_ATOMS: atom_id res chain seq x y z
N MET A 1 -44.11 -4.85 -63.63
CA MET A 1 -42.73 -4.36 -63.54
C MET A 1 -42.54 -3.75 -62.17
N GLY A 2 -41.94 -4.53 -61.28
CA GLY A 2 -41.61 -4.10 -59.90
C GLY A 2 -40.11 -4.07 -59.78
N GLU A 3 -39.59 -2.90 -59.46
CA GLU A 3 -38.17 -2.66 -59.26
C GLU A 3 -37.79 -3.09 -57.85
N GLU A 4 -36.99 -4.15 -57.69
CA GLU A 4 -36.39 -4.55 -56.42
C GLU A 4 -35.23 -3.61 -56.10
N VAL A 5 -35.39 -2.81 -55.03
CA VAL A 5 -34.28 -2.02 -54.47
C VAL A 5 -33.45 -2.91 -53.58
N SER A 6 -32.30 -3.33 -54.07
CA SER A 6 -31.29 -4.06 -53.34
C SER A 6 -30.58 -3.10 -52.34
N LEU A 7 -30.85 -3.23 -51.05
CA LEU A 7 -30.10 -2.57 -49.98
C LEU A 7 -28.84 -3.37 -49.65
N SER A 8 -27.71 -2.89 -50.12
CA SER A 8 -26.42 -3.39 -49.70
C SER A 8 -26.11 -3.04 -48.22
N PRO A 9 -25.71 -4.01 -47.40
CA PRO A 9 -25.31 -3.67 -46.02
C PRO A 9 -23.96 -2.96 -46.04
N SER A 10 -23.93 -1.76 -45.50
CA SER A 10 -22.70 -1.02 -45.27
C SER A 10 -21.74 -1.80 -44.35
N PRO A 11 -20.46 -1.87 -44.65
CA PRO A 11 -19.50 -2.51 -43.72
C PRO A 11 -19.35 -1.65 -42.50
N VAL A 12 -19.80 -2.18 -41.35
CA VAL A 12 -19.50 -1.61 -40.04
C VAL A 12 -18.01 -1.83 -39.83
N SER A 13 -17.21 -0.82 -40.14
CA SER A 13 -15.80 -0.80 -39.78
C SER A 13 -15.67 -0.83 -38.25
N LYS A 14 -15.39 -2.00 -37.70
CA LYS A 14 -14.94 -2.12 -36.31
C LYS A 14 -13.56 -1.47 -36.24
N LEU A 15 -13.53 -0.21 -35.85
CA LEU A 15 -12.30 0.45 -35.40
C LEU A 15 -11.89 -0.19 -34.08
N TYR A 16 -11.20 -1.30 -34.11
CA TYR A 16 -10.34 -1.70 -33.01
C TYR A 16 -9.07 -0.86 -33.15
N ALA A 17 -9.02 0.29 -32.49
CA ALA A 17 -7.76 0.93 -32.23
C ALA A 17 -6.96 -0.05 -31.37
N ALA A 18 -5.98 -0.70 -31.94
CA ALA A 18 -4.97 -1.41 -31.19
C ALA A 18 -4.24 -0.36 -30.35
N LEU A 19 -4.57 -0.30 -29.07
CA LEU A 19 -3.82 0.51 -28.12
C LEU A 19 -2.37 -0.01 -28.14
N PRO A 20 -1.36 0.88 -28.25
CA PRO A 20 0.02 0.48 -28.11
C PRO A 20 0.21 -0.32 -26.83
N VAL A 21 1.06 -1.34 -26.85
CA VAL A 21 1.33 -2.23 -25.72
C VAL A 21 1.77 -1.44 -24.47
N GLU A 22 2.43 -0.30 -24.64
CA GLU A 22 2.82 0.63 -23.59
C GLU A 22 1.60 1.22 -22.84
N ASN A 23 0.51 1.52 -23.54
CA ASN A 23 -0.71 2.01 -22.91
C ASN A 23 -1.43 0.93 -22.09
N GLY A 24 -1.27 -0.33 -22.45
CA GLY A 24 -1.79 -1.48 -21.70
C GLY A 24 -1.11 -1.64 -20.33
N ALA A 25 0.21 -1.52 -20.28
CA ALA A 25 0.98 -1.61 -19.03
C ALA A 25 0.65 -0.44 -18.08
N ILE A 26 0.53 0.79 -18.60
CA ILE A 26 0.14 1.97 -17.81
C ILE A 26 -1.28 1.81 -17.27
N ALA A 27 -2.24 1.39 -18.10
CA ALA A 27 -3.63 1.18 -17.67
C ALA A 27 -3.74 0.07 -16.63
N PHE A 28 -2.92 -0.99 -16.73
CA PHE A 28 -2.88 -2.07 -15.74
C PHE A 28 -2.29 -1.59 -14.41
N SER A 29 -1.19 -0.83 -14.43
CA SER A 29 -0.58 -0.28 -13.22
C SER A 29 -1.52 0.70 -12.48
N ILE A 30 -2.20 1.58 -13.19
CA ILE A 30 -3.20 2.49 -12.61
C ILE A 30 -4.36 1.71 -11.97
N ARG A 31 -4.84 0.63 -12.59
CA ARG A 31 -5.89 -0.22 -11.99
C ARG A 31 -5.41 -0.94 -10.73
N ALA A 32 -4.21 -1.47 -10.74
CA ALA A 32 -3.61 -2.14 -9.58
C ALA A 32 -3.43 -1.17 -8.41
N GLU A 33 -2.93 0.02 -8.67
CA GLU A 33 -2.75 1.07 -7.68
C GLU A 33 -4.09 1.54 -7.07
N ASN A 34 -5.11 1.74 -7.90
CA ASN A 34 -6.46 2.09 -7.45
C ASN A 34 -7.08 0.97 -6.61
N SER A 35 -6.92 -0.30 -6.99
CA SER A 35 -7.44 -1.43 -6.20
C SER A 35 -6.74 -1.55 -4.85
N THR A 36 -5.43 -1.37 -4.80
CA THR A 36 -4.65 -1.39 -3.56
C THR A 36 -5.06 -0.25 -2.63
N ARG A 37 -5.27 0.96 -3.17
CA ARG A 37 -5.77 2.11 -2.39
C ARG A 37 -7.12 1.80 -1.74
N VAL A 38 -8.06 1.24 -2.50
CA VAL A 38 -9.39 0.88 -1.98
C VAL A 38 -9.31 -0.14 -0.85
N VAL A 39 -8.45 -1.15 -0.99
CA VAL A 39 -8.24 -2.15 0.07
C VAL A 39 -7.68 -1.50 1.33
N ILE A 40 -6.65 -0.66 1.20
CA ILE A 40 -6.03 0.05 2.33
C ILE A 40 -7.03 0.99 3.01
N GLU A 41 -7.79 1.77 2.24
CA GLU A 41 -8.81 2.68 2.77
C GLU A 41 -9.87 1.92 3.56
N ARG A 42 -10.38 0.80 3.02
CA ARG A 42 -11.35 -0.06 3.72
C ARG A 42 -10.76 -0.65 5.00
N TYR A 43 -9.52 -1.14 4.95
CA TYR A 43 -8.83 -1.69 6.11
C TYR A 43 -8.67 -0.64 7.21
N LEU A 44 -8.16 0.54 6.89
CA LEU A 44 -7.99 1.63 7.84
C LEU A 44 -9.33 2.08 8.45
N ASN A 45 -10.37 2.20 7.65
CA ASN A 45 -11.72 2.56 8.11
C ASN A 45 -12.33 1.47 9.00
N ARG A 46 -12.15 0.20 8.65
CA ARG A 46 -12.63 -0.95 9.45
C ARG A 46 -12.10 -0.89 10.89
N TYR A 47 -10.85 -0.48 11.06
CA TYR A 47 -10.20 -0.36 12.37
C TYR A 47 -10.31 1.03 13.01
N ASN A 48 -11.05 1.96 12.41
CA ASN A 48 -11.15 3.36 12.86
C ASN A 48 -9.77 4.01 13.08
N SER A 49 -8.89 3.82 12.11
CA SER A 49 -7.52 4.32 12.17
C SER A 49 -7.44 5.83 11.93
N PRO A 50 -6.63 6.58 12.67
CA PRO A 50 -6.33 7.97 12.34
C PRO A 50 -5.55 8.13 11.02
N LEU A 51 -5.03 7.03 10.45
CA LEU A 51 -4.38 7.02 9.14
C LEU A 51 -5.37 6.95 7.96
N ALA A 52 -6.67 6.70 8.20
CA ALA A 52 -7.65 6.53 7.13
C ALA A 52 -7.71 7.72 6.15
N PRO A 53 -7.65 9.00 6.57
CA PRO A 53 -7.61 10.13 5.65
C PRO A 53 -6.34 10.20 4.79
N TYR A 54 -5.31 9.43 5.12
CA TYR A 54 -4.00 9.46 4.47
C TYR A 54 -3.73 8.24 3.58
N SER A 55 -4.74 7.44 3.28
CA SER A 55 -4.61 6.21 2.46
C SER A 55 -3.95 6.48 1.11
N GLU A 56 -4.34 7.56 0.43
CA GLU A 56 -3.76 7.98 -0.86
C GLU A 56 -2.27 8.37 -0.71
N LEU A 57 -1.94 9.13 0.31
CA LEU A 57 -0.55 9.52 0.58
C LEU A 57 0.33 8.29 0.87
N ILE A 58 -0.18 7.33 1.67
CA ILE A 58 0.55 6.09 1.98
C ILE A 58 0.84 5.31 0.70
N VAL A 59 -0.15 5.16 -0.19
CA VAL A 59 0.00 4.46 -1.47
C VAL A 59 1.00 5.18 -2.37
N SER A 60 0.88 6.50 -2.52
CA SER A 60 1.77 7.28 -3.40
C SER A 60 3.22 7.30 -2.89
N GLU A 61 3.44 7.45 -1.59
CA GLU A 61 4.79 7.42 -1.02
C GLU A 61 5.42 6.02 -1.14
N ALA A 62 4.66 4.96 -0.90
CA ALA A 62 5.13 3.59 -1.09
C ALA A 62 5.48 3.32 -2.56
N ALA A 63 4.62 3.71 -3.50
CA ALA A 63 4.82 3.54 -4.92
C ALA A 63 6.08 4.27 -5.41
N SER A 64 6.36 5.48 -4.92
CA SER A 64 7.54 6.26 -5.28
C SER A 64 8.87 5.56 -4.96
N PHE A 65 8.84 4.60 -4.04
CA PHE A 65 9.99 3.79 -3.63
C PHE A 65 9.89 2.32 -4.05
N GLY A 66 8.85 1.93 -4.79
CA GLY A 66 8.60 0.52 -5.17
C GLY A 66 8.30 -0.40 -3.97
N ILE A 67 7.73 0.13 -2.89
CA ILE A 67 7.30 -0.62 -1.71
C ILE A 67 5.84 -1.05 -1.88
N ASP A 68 5.48 -2.27 -1.49
CA ASP A 68 4.07 -2.63 -1.33
C ASP A 68 3.46 -1.79 -0.19
N PRO A 69 2.49 -0.91 -0.45
CA PRO A 69 1.90 -0.06 0.58
C PRO A 69 1.20 -0.88 1.68
N LYS A 70 0.76 -2.10 1.40
CA LYS A 70 0.20 -3.02 2.42
C LYS A 70 1.23 -3.35 3.49
N LEU A 71 2.53 -3.38 3.16
CA LEU A 71 3.60 -3.59 4.15
C LEU A 71 3.65 -2.46 5.17
N LEU A 72 3.51 -1.20 4.74
CA LEU A 72 3.47 -0.06 5.66
C LEU A 72 2.28 -0.16 6.62
N ILE A 73 1.11 -0.56 6.10
CA ILE A 73 -0.11 -0.74 6.90
C ILE A 73 0.03 -1.90 7.89
N ALA A 74 0.56 -3.05 7.44
CA ALA A 74 0.74 -4.21 8.31
C ALA A 74 1.73 -3.93 9.45
N ILE A 75 2.80 -3.17 9.20
CA ILE A 75 3.73 -2.74 10.25
C ILE A 75 3.02 -1.79 11.23
N ALA A 76 2.28 -0.80 10.74
CA ALA A 76 1.54 0.13 11.61
C ALA A 76 0.49 -0.61 12.48
N GLN A 77 -0.16 -1.63 11.93
CA GLN A 77 -1.09 -2.48 12.67
C GLN A 77 -0.37 -3.22 13.79
N GLN A 78 0.78 -3.80 13.51
CA GLN A 78 1.58 -4.56 14.46
C GLN A 78 2.14 -3.68 15.58
N GLU A 79 2.58 -2.47 15.26
CA GLU A 79 3.29 -1.59 16.21
C GLU A 79 2.34 -0.80 17.12
N SER A 80 1.25 -0.30 16.57
CA SER A 80 0.41 0.66 17.29
C SER A 80 -1.09 0.53 17.06
N ASN A 81 -1.53 -0.61 16.52
CA ASN A 81 -2.92 -0.77 16.09
C ASN A 81 -3.34 0.38 15.16
N LEU A 82 -2.55 0.56 14.09
CA LEU A 82 -2.76 1.60 13.07
C LEU A 82 -2.74 3.04 13.62
N GLY A 83 -1.81 3.32 14.54
CA GLY A 83 -1.64 4.66 15.11
C GLY A 83 -2.54 4.97 16.30
N LYS A 84 -3.51 4.11 16.63
CA LYS A 84 -4.42 4.34 17.77
C LYS A 84 -3.71 4.31 19.14
N ASN A 85 -2.63 3.53 19.24
CA ASN A 85 -1.84 3.41 20.45
C ASN A 85 -0.58 4.28 20.43
N SER A 86 -0.48 5.21 19.48
CA SER A 86 0.60 6.21 19.49
C SER A 86 0.42 7.15 20.70
N PRO A 87 1.50 7.58 21.37
CA PRO A 87 1.40 8.57 22.43
C PRO A 87 0.73 9.87 21.92
N GLU A 88 0.02 10.54 22.81
CA GLU A 88 -0.64 11.81 22.47
C GLU A 88 0.38 12.82 21.93
N GLY A 89 0.05 13.48 20.83
CA GLY A 89 0.93 14.41 20.14
C GLY A 89 2.12 13.78 19.40
N CYS A 90 2.19 12.43 19.36
CA CYS A 90 3.26 11.72 18.68
C CYS A 90 2.69 10.95 17.46
N PHE A 91 2.86 11.48 16.27
CA PHE A 91 2.33 10.88 15.03
C PHE A 91 3.26 9.79 14.51
N ASN A 92 3.44 8.71 15.29
CA ASN A 92 4.34 7.60 14.93
C ASN A 92 3.65 6.24 15.07
N ALA A 93 2.97 5.81 14.01
CA ALA A 93 2.26 4.53 13.98
C ALA A 93 3.18 3.32 13.84
N TRP A 94 4.44 3.51 13.46
CA TRP A 94 5.37 2.46 13.06
C TRP A 94 6.44 2.14 14.11
N GLY A 95 6.39 2.78 15.28
CA GLY A 95 7.49 2.65 16.25
C GLY A 95 8.86 3.08 15.69
N TRP A 96 8.85 3.93 14.65
CA TRP A 96 10.05 4.29 13.91
C TRP A 96 10.99 5.18 14.72
N GLY A 97 12.27 4.79 14.77
CA GLY A 97 13.27 5.60 15.48
C GLY A 97 13.11 5.62 16.99
N ILE A 98 12.52 4.56 17.56
CA ILE A 98 12.53 4.33 19.01
C ILE A 98 13.89 3.78 19.42
N HIS A 99 14.58 4.50 20.32
CA HIS A 99 15.87 4.07 20.87
C HIS A 99 15.89 4.32 22.38
N ALA A 100 16.94 3.84 23.04
CA ALA A 100 17.15 4.02 24.48
C ALA A 100 17.12 5.50 24.95
N LYS A 101 17.29 6.45 24.01
CA LYS A 101 17.30 7.90 24.30
C LYS A 101 15.96 8.60 24.03
N GLY A 102 14.92 7.87 23.64
CA GLY A 102 13.59 8.44 23.39
C GLY A 102 12.88 7.88 22.17
N THR A 103 11.66 8.33 21.96
CA THR A 103 10.79 7.99 20.84
C THR A 103 10.81 9.15 19.84
N LYS A 104 11.04 8.86 18.56
CA LYS A 104 10.89 9.84 17.51
C LYS A 104 9.40 10.16 17.32
N CYS A 105 9.00 11.39 17.59
CA CYS A 105 7.68 11.90 17.27
C CYS A 105 7.74 12.80 16.04
N TYR A 106 6.65 12.81 15.29
CA TYR A 106 6.47 13.69 14.14
C TYR A 106 5.43 14.75 14.46
N GLU A 107 5.42 15.83 13.71
CA GLU A 107 4.48 16.95 13.92
C GLU A 107 3.08 16.65 13.39
N ASN A 108 2.99 15.75 12.39
CA ASN A 108 1.75 15.32 11.75
C ASN A 108 1.94 13.96 11.05
N TRP A 109 0.83 13.37 10.60
CA TRP A 109 0.84 12.09 9.91
C TRP A 109 1.55 12.14 8.55
N GLU A 110 1.46 13.25 7.82
CA GLU A 110 2.10 13.43 6.51
C GLU A 110 3.62 13.34 6.63
N GLN A 111 4.19 14.02 7.62
CA GLN A 111 5.62 13.95 7.89
C GLN A 111 6.06 12.54 8.29
N ALA A 112 5.26 11.89 9.13
CA ALA A 112 5.51 10.52 9.57
C ALA A 112 5.53 9.54 8.40
N ILE A 113 4.49 9.56 7.55
CA ILE A 113 4.34 8.67 6.40
C ILE A 113 5.54 8.81 5.45
N LYS A 114 5.90 10.04 5.07
CA LYS A 114 7.06 10.32 4.19
C LYS A 114 8.37 9.83 4.80
N SER A 115 8.60 10.14 6.06
CA SER A 115 9.84 9.75 6.76
C SER A 115 9.95 8.24 6.90
N VAL A 116 8.87 7.54 7.23
CA VAL A 116 8.86 6.09 7.41
C VAL A 116 8.99 5.37 6.08
N ALA A 117 8.25 5.78 5.04
CA ALA A 117 8.37 5.19 3.70
C ALA A 117 9.81 5.31 3.18
N THR A 118 10.40 6.51 3.24
CA THR A 118 11.81 6.73 2.87
C THR A 118 12.76 5.84 3.69
N GLY A 119 12.57 5.78 5.00
CA GLY A 119 13.42 5.02 5.89
C GLY A 119 13.33 3.51 5.65
N ILE A 120 12.13 2.97 5.41
CA ILE A 120 11.92 1.57 5.06
C ILE A 120 12.55 1.26 3.70
N ALA A 121 12.34 2.10 2.69
CA ALA A 121 12.95 1.94 1.38
C ALA A 121 14.48 1.82 1.48
N GLN A 122 15.12 2.80 2.08
CA GLN A 122 16.58 2.92 2.10
C GLN A 122 17.26 1.91 3.04
N ASN A 123 16.65 1.65 4.20
CA ASN A 123 17.30 0.85 5.24
C ASN A 123 16.90 -0.61 5.23
N TYR A 124 15.79 -0.98 4.57
CA TYR A 124 15.27 -2.33 4.53
C TYR A 124 15.10 -2.85 3.11
N CYS A 125 14.27 -2.22 2.27
CA CYS A 125 13.95 -2.74 0.95
C CYS A 125 15.17 -2.76 0.02
N ALA A 126 15.97 -1.70 0.01
CA ALA A 126 17.22 -1.64 -0.76
C ALA A 126 18.24 -2.74 -0.39
N LYS A 127 18.00 -3.44 0.73
CA LYS A 127 18.83 -4.54 1.24
C LYS A 127 18.14 -5.89 1.20
N GLY A 128 17.00 -6.00 0.51
CA GLY A 128 16.23 -7.23 0.36
C GLY A 128 15.43 -7.67 1.58
N TYR A 129 15.28 -6.83 2.61
CA TYR A 129 14.55 -7.20 3.83
C TYR A 129 13.03 -7.11 3.69
N CYS A 130 12.52 -6.41 2.68
CA CYS A 130 11.07 -6.21 2.51
C CYS A 130 10.34 -7.41 1.89
N GLU A 131 11.06 -8.36 1.30
CA GLU A 131 10.49 -9.54 0.66
C GLU A 131 9.88 -10.54 1.67
N ASP A 132 10.44 -10.58 2.88
CA ASP A 132 9.95 -11.45 3.96
C ASP A 132 9.93 -10.70 5.30
N PRO A 133 8.75 -10.50 5.92
CA PRO A 133 8.64 -9.90 7.25
C PRO A 133 9.50 -10.57 8.31
N CYS A 134 9.76 -11.86 8.21
CA CYS A 134 10.61 -12.55 9.20
C CYS A 134 12.10 -12.25 9.01
N VAL A 135 12.52 -11.92 7.80
CA VAL A 135 13.87 -11.38 7.56
C VAL A 135 13.95 -9.94 8.04
N MET A 136 12.93 -9.13 7.75
CA MET A 136 12.83 -7.74 8.19
C MET A 136 12.85 -7.61 9.72
N MET A 137 12.15 -8.51 10.42
CA MET A 137 12.05 -8.56 11.88
C MET A 137 13.42 -8.58 12.57
N LYS A 138 14.40 -9.30 12.02
CA LYS A 138 15.75 -9.44 12.62
C LYS A 138 16.43 -8.09 12.83
N LYS A 139 16.04 -7.09 12.04
CA LYS A 139 16.55 -5.72 12.13
C LYS A 139 15.54 -4.76 12.73
N TYR A 140 14.25 -4.91 12.42
CA TYR A 140 13.20 -4.01 12.88
C TYR A 140 12.95 -4.17 14.39
N THR A 141 12.81 -5.42 14.83
CA THR A 141 12.57 -5.78 16.22
C THR A 141 13.38 -7.03 16.60
N PRO A 142 14.70 -6.89 16.79
CA PRO A 142 15.61 -8.02 16.97
C PRO A 142 15.37 -8.84 18.24
N ARG A 143 14.58 -8.30 19.18
CA ARG A 143 14.20 -9.00 20.41
C ARG A 143 12.90 -9.81 20.28
N SER A 144 12.20 -9.72 19.13
CA SER A 144 10.98 -10.49 18.91
C SER A 144 11.29 -11.99 18.80
N ASN A 145 10.45 -12.80 19.43
CA ASN A 145 10.47 -14.27 19.35
C ASN A 145 9.79 -14.85 18.09
N GLY A 146 9.50 -14.02 17.10
CA GLY A 146 8.77 -14.37 15.89
C GLY A 146 7.35 -13.80 15.82
N SER A 147 6.77 -13.41 16.94
CA SER A 147 5.39 -12.88 16.98
C SER A 147 5.18 -11.68 16.07
N TRP A 148 6.18 -10.81 15.96
CA TRP A 148 6.13 -9.65 15.09
C TRP A 148 5.97 -10.05 13.60
N CYS A 149 6.79 -10.96 13.11
CA CYS A 149 6.71 -11.35 11.71
C CYS A 149 5.44 -12.14 11.40
N PHE A 150 4.96 -12.95 12.33
CA PHE A 150 3.68 -13.66 12.16
C PHE A 150 2.50 -12.68 12.10
N GLY A 151 2.49 -11.66 12.96
CA GLY A 151 1.47 -10.62 12.93
C GLY A 151 1.49 -9.83 11.63
N VAL A 152 2.66 -9.35 11.19
CA VAL A 152 2.78 -8.63 9.91
C VAL A 152 2.31 -9.50 8.73
N LYS A 153 2.71 -10.78 8.68
CA LYS A 153 2.26 -11.72 7.64
C LYS A 153 0.75 -11.96 7.69
N GLN A 154 0.15 -12.01 8.88
CA GLN A 154 -1.30 -12.13 9.03
C GLN A 154 -2.01 -10.91 8.44
N PHE A 155 -1.61 -9.70 8.82
CA PHE A 155 -2.23 -8.47 8.32
C PHE A 155 -2.06 -8.27 6.81
N LEU A 156 -0.92 -8.67 6.25
CA LEU A 156 -0.72 -8.70 4.80
C LEU A 156 -1.73 -9.63 4.12
N ARG A 157 -1.94 -10.85 4.65
CA ARG A 157 -2.92 -11.81 4.12
C ARG A 157 -4.36 -11.30 4.25
N GLU A 158 -4.72 -10.69 5.38
CA GLU A 158 -6.04 -10.08 5.56
C GLU A 158 -6.34 -9.08 4.44
N MET A 159 -5.40 -8.18 4.15
CA MET A 159 -5.53 -7.21 3.06
C MET A 159 -5.48 -7.84 1.67
N GLU A 160 -4.77 -8.95 1.48
CA GLU A 160 -4.70 -9.67 0.20
C GLU A 160 -6.01 -10.35 -0.15
N TYR A 161 -6.63 -11.00 0.83
CA TYR A 161 -7.87 -11.77 0.64
C TYR A 161 -9.14 -11.00 0.99
N GLY A 162 -9.02 -9.82 1.59
CA GLY A 162 -10.16 -9.02 2.02
C GLY A 162 -10.87 -9.56 3.25
N ASP A 163 -10.19 -10.37 4.06
CA ASP A 163 -10.72 -11.04 5.25
C ASP A 163 -10.58 -10.16 6.51
N PHE A 164 -11.16 -8.95 6.52
CA PHE A 164 -11.10 -8.00 7.63
C PHE A 164 -12.39 -7.22 7.83
#